data_87723ef7fb3dfe1118bc23bbeb62d907
#
_entry.id   87723ef7fb3dfe1118bc23bbeb62d907
#
_cell.length_a   1.000
_cell.length_b   1.000
_cell.length_c   1.000
_cell.angle_alpha   90.00
_cell.angle_beta   90.00
_cell.angle_gamma   90.00
#
_symmetry.space_group_name_H-M   'P 1'
#
loop_
_entity.id
_entity.type
_entity.pdbx_description
1 polymer ?
#
loop_
_entity_poly.entity_id
_entity_poly.type
_entity_poly.pdbx_seq_one_letter_code
_entity_poly.pdbx_strand_id
1 'polypeptide(L)'
;MLEVLTVGSFCASLFYCLFTGTSILYALIFAFFLFCGYALYRGFSLQEIGRACRQSIAKISNIIIVMLLIGALTASWRASGTIAYLVSYASEIISPSWSLLGTFILNAALSSLIGTSFGTAATMGVVTMSLCVGMGVSPFWAGGAALAGAYVGDRCSPVSTSAQLVCAVTGTDLYKNIKNMLRTGFIPFLLACLIYFFVGNGQGAQAADIDLTKLFSQEYILSAWTLIPAIILLTMVMLKADIKLTMIASIASAFVTALFLRDLGSIELCKILFSGYQASSPEVGRLMNGGGVISMIQVCCIISISCTFAGIFELTGMLRRLENGIAYLGAKAGVFLTITLTALATAALSCNQMLAVILTEQLCNKIQPDKIKMAASLENTAIVIAPLIPWSIAGAVPVATIGAPESCVVAAVYLWMLPIWGILVEKVLRKTYPTIS
;
A
#
# COMPACT_ATOMS: atom_id res chain seq x y z
N MET A 1 -26.60 16.46 11.18
CA MET A 1 -27.22 15.14 11.47
C MET A 1 -27.20 14.24 10.24
N LEU A 2 -27.60 14.72 9.06
CA LEU A 2 -27.61 13.93 7.82
C LEU A 2 -26.20 13.48 7.40
N GLU A 3 -25.16 14.33 7.55
CA GLU A 3 -23.76 13.99 7.25
C GLU A 3 -23.27 12.81 8.08
N VAL A 4 -23.57 12.81 9.39
CA VAL A 4 -23.18 11.71 10.29
C VAL A 4 -23.92 10.42 9.92
N LEU A 5 -25.20 10.53 9.53
CA LEU A 5 -25.99 9.38 9.08
C LEU A 5 -25.42 8.80 7.77
N THR A 6 -25.06 9.66 6.81
CA THR A 6 -24.49 9.26 5.51
C THR A 6 -23.15 8.56 5.69
N VAL A 7 -22.26 9.17 6.47
CA VAL A 7 -20.94 8.54 6.78
C VAL A 7 -21.13 7.26 7.59
N GLY A 8 -22.02 7.25 8.58
CA GLY A 8 -22.32 6.06 9.37
C GLY A 8 -22.86 4.90 8.54
N SER A 9 -23.76 5.18 7.57
CA SER A 9 -24.27 4.17 6.64
C SER A 9 -23.18 3.61 5.73
N PHE A 10 -22.24 4.45 5.27
CA PHE A 10 -21.05 4.00 4.53
C PHE A 10 -20.18 3.08 5.38
N CYS A 11 -19.84 3.50 6.60
CA CYS A 11 -19.06 2.66 7.52
C CYS A 11 -19.77 1.33 7.81
N ALA A 12 -21.08 1.34 8.05
CA ALA A 12 -21.85 0.13 8.29
C ALA A 12 -21.81 -0.83 7.08
N SER A 13 -21.92 -0.30 5.86
CA SER A 13 -21.81 -1.13 4.63
C SER A 13 -20.44 -1.74 4.44
N LEU A 14 -19.37 -1.02 4.80
CA LEU A 14 -18.00 -1.56 4.78
C LEU A 14 -17.82 -2.66 5.80
N PHE A 15 -18.26 -2.46 7.04
CA PHE A 15 -18.21 -3.49 8.08
C PHE A 15 -19.02 -4.73 7.69
N TYR A 16 -20.18 -4.54 7.09
CA TYR A 16 -20.98 -5.65 6.57
C TYR A 16 -20.19 -6.47 5.54
N CYS A 17 -19.57 -5.83 4.53
CA CYS A 17 -18.76 -6.52 3.54
C CYS A 17 -17.56 -7.26 4.17
N LEU A 18 -16.88 -6.65 5.15
CA LEU A 18 -15.76 -7.28 5.86
C LEU A 18 -16.19 -8.52 6.66
N PHE A 19 -17.33 -8.45 7.35
CA PHE A 19 -17.83 -9.59 8.14
C PHE A 19 -18.39 -10.73 7.29
N THR A 20 -18.99 -10.41 6.13
CA THR A 20 -19.57 -11.42 5.23
C THR A 20 -18.56 -11.96 4.22
N GLY A 21 -17.34 -11.39 4.14
CA GLY A 21 -16.34 -11.76 3.13
C GLY A 21 -16.75 -11.38 1.70
N THR A 22 -17.74 -10.49 1.55
CA THR A 22 -18.17 -10.00 0.23
C THR A 22 -17.23 -8.89 -0.26
N SER A 23 -17.15 -8.71 -1.58
CA SER A 23 -16.27 -7.70 -2.17
C SER A 23 -16.61 -6.28 -1.68
N ILE A 24 -15.59 -5.56 -1.23
CA ILE A 24 -15.68 -4.15 -0.81
C ILE A 24 -16.27 -3.27 -1.93
N LEU A 25 -16.15 -3.68 -3.18
CA LEU A 25 -16.69 -2.96 -4.34
C LEU A 25 -18.20 -2.68 -4.20
N TYR A 26 -18.97 -3.60 -3.63
CA TYR A 26 -20.42 -3.40 -3.41
C TYR A 26 -20.69 -2.27 -2.40
N ALA A 27 -19.94 -2.22 -1.31
CA ALA A 27 -20.05 -1.13 -0.33
C ALA A 27 -19.65 0.22 -0.94
N LEU A 28 -18.65 0.25 -1.80
CA LEU A 28 -18.22 1.49 -2.50
C LEU A 28 -19.26 1.95 -3.51
N ILE A 29 -19.88 1.05 -4.28
CA ILE A 29 -20.96 1.40 -5.21
C ILE A 29 -22.15 1.96 -4.42
N PHE A 30 -22.55 1.31 -3.33
CA PHE A 30 -23.61 1.81 -2.45
C PHE A 30 -23.28 3.21 -1.91
N ALA A 31 -22.06 3.40 -1.42
CA ALA A 31 -21.58 4.68 -0.91
C ALA A 31 -21.57 5.78 -1.99
N PHE A 32 -21.22 5.43 -3.23
CA PHE A 32 -21.26 6.37 -4.34
C PHE A 32 -22.67 6.95 -4.54
N PHE A 33 -23.68 6.10 -4.61
CA PHE A 33 -25.07 6.56 -4.74
C PHE A 33 -25.54 7.34 -3.50
N LEU A 34 -25.12 6.91 -2.31
CA LEU A 34 -25.44 7.58 -1.07
C LEU A 34 -24.86 9.01 -1.01
N PHE A 35 -23.58 9.19 -1.39
CA PHE A 35 -22.94 10.50 -1.43
C PHE A 35 -23.44 11.38 -2.56
N CYS A 36 -23.80 10.83 -3.72
CA CYS A 36 -24.48 11.56 -4.79
C CYS A 36 -25.87 12.04 -4.32
N GLY A 37 -26.64 11.19 -3.66
CA GLY A 37 -27.93 11.56 -3.07
C GLY A 37 -27.81 12.67 -2.02
N TYR A 38 -26.78 12.60 -1.17
CA TYR A 38 -26.48 13.68 -0.23
C TYR A 38 -26.14 15.00 -0.94
N ALA A 39 -25.31 14.97 -1.99
CA ALA A 39 -24.97 16.17 -2.75
C ALA A 39 -26.17 16.80 -3.44
N LEU A 40 -27.08 15.98 -4.02
CA LEU A 40 -28.35 16.43 -4.58
C LEU A 40 -29.27 17.08 -3.52
N TYR A 41 -29.37 16.46 -2.35
CA TYR A 41 -30.13 17.03 -1.22
C TYR A 41 -29.59 18.40 -0.77
N ARG A 42 -28.26 18.59 -0.91
CA ARG A 42 -27.57 19.86 -0.62
C ARG A 42 -27.79 20.94 -1.70
N GLY A 43 -28.49 20.61 -2.78
CA GLY A 43 -28.83 21.53 -3.86
C GLY A 43 -27.81 21.57 -5.02
N PHE A 44 -26.85 20.67 -5.05
CA PHE A 44 -25.92 20.55 -6.17
C PHE A 44 -26.59 19.82 -7.34
N SER A 45 -26.33 20.27 -8.55
CA SER A 45 -26.85 19.65 -9.77
C SER A 45 -26.09 18.37 -10.14
N LEU A 46 -26.74 17.46 -10.88
CA LEU A 46 -26.06 16.26 -11.41
C LEU A 46 -24.85 16.60 -12.29
N GLN A 47 -24.88 17.74 -12.97
CA GLN A 47 -23.76 18.20 -13.80
C GLN A 47 -22.54 18.59 -12.96
N GLU A 48 -22.75 19.28 -11.83
CA GLU A 48 -21.68 19.65 -10.89
C GLU A 48 -21.07 18.42 -10.23
N ILE A 49 -21.91 17.48 -9.77
CA ILE A 49 -21.46 16.22 -9.21
C ILE A 49 -20.66 15.42 -10.24
N GLY A 50 -21.17 15.28 -11.46
CA GLY A 50 -20.47 14.59 -12.55
C GLY A 50 -19.15 15.25 -12.93
N ARG A 51 -19.05 16.58 -12.89
CA ARG A 51 -17.83 17.33 -13.13
C ARG A 51 -16.80 17.07 -12.01
N ALA A 52 -17.21 17.12 -10.74
CA ALA A 52 -16.36 16.83 -9.59
C ALA A 52 -15.81 15.39 -9.65
N CYS A 53 -16.67 14.40 -9.93
CA CYS A 53 -16.24 13.01 -10.10
C CYS A 53 -15.23 12.85 -11.25
N ARG A 54 -15.49 13.44 -12.41
CA ARG A 54 -14.58 13.38 -13.58
C ARG A 54 -13.22 14.00 -13.27
N GLN A 55 -13.20 15.16 -12.61
CA GLN A 55 -11.95 15.82 -12.21
C GLN A 55 -11.15 14.96 -11.23
N SER A 56 -11.81 14.31 -10.28
CA SER A 56 -11.16 13.42 -9.33
C SER A 56 -10.56 12.18 -9.99
N ILE A 57 -11.29 11.55 -10.91
CA ILE A 57 -10.80 10.41 -11.70
C ILE A 57 -9.61 10.84 -12.59
N ALA A 58 -9.67 12.02 -13.20
CA ALA A 58 -8.56 12.54 -14.01
C ALA A 58 -7.26 12.67 -13.21
N LYS A 59 -7.33 13.06 -11.93
CA LYS A 59 -6.17 13.16 -11.03
C LYS A 59 -5.45 11.81 -10.83
N ILE A 60 -6.17 10.69 -10.92
CA ILE A 60 -5.62 9.33 -10.69
C ILE A 60 -5.32 8.55 -11.96
N SER A 61 -5.50 9.15 -13.15
CA SER A 61 -5.26 8.47 -14.44
C SER A 61 -3.88 7.83 -14.54
N ASN A 62 -2.85 8.50 -14.03
CA ASN A 62 -1.48 7.97 -13.97
C ASN A 62 -1.38 6.71 -13.11
N ILE A 63 -2.11 6.64 -11.99
CA ILE A 63 -2.13 5.50 -11.08
C ILE A 63 -2.79 4.30 -11.79
N ILE A 64 -3.90 4.53 -12.50
CA ILE A 64 -4.59 3.48 -13.26
C ILE A 64 -3.64 2.88 -14.31
N ILE A 65 -2.89 3.71 -15.07
CA ILE A 65 -1.92 3.22 -16.06
C ILE A 65 -0.84 2.36 -15.38
N VAL A 66 -0.30 2.82 -14.25
CA VAL A 66 0.70 2.06 -13.49
C VAL A 66 0.14 0.73 -13.02
N MET A 67 -1.11 0.67 -12.55
CA MET A 67 -1.77 -0.57 -12.14
C MET A 67 -1.89 -1.59 -13.28
N LEU A 68 -2.30 -1.14 -14.47
CA LEU A 68 -2.37 -2.03 -15.64
C LEU A 68 -0.98 -2.53 -16.04
N LEU A 69 0.05 -1.68 -15.98
CA LEU A 69 1.45 -2.07 -16.22
C LEU A 69 1.95 -3.08 -15.18
N ILE A 70 1.57 -2.96 -13.91
CA ILE A 70 1.90 -3.94 -12.85
C ILE A 70 1.31 -5.30 -13.18
N GLY A 71 0.05 -5.36 -13.62
CA GLY A 71 -0.57 -6.60 -14.07
C GLY A 71 0.22 -7.28 -15.18
N ALA A 72 0.59 -6.52 -16.21
CA ALA A 72 1.42 -7.01 -17.32
C ALA A 72 2.83 -7.42 -16.86
N LEU A 73 3.46 -6.63 -15.95
CA LEU A 73 4.79 -6.91 -15.40
C LEU A 73 4.81 -8.24 -14.65
N THR A 74 3.87 -8.44 -13.74
CA THR A 74 3.81 -9.69 -12.96
C THR A 74 3.55 -10.92 -13.84
N ALA A 75 2.73 -10.82 -14.87
CA ALA A 75 2.50 -11.89 -15.83
C ALA A 75 3.75 -12.15 -16.68
N SER A 76 4.44 -11.12 -17.17
CA SER A 76 5.67 -11.26 -17.96
C SER A 76 6.81 -11.90 -17.18
N TRP A 77 6.99 -11.56 -15.89
CA TRP A 77 8.01 -12.14 -15.02
C TRP A 77 7.73 -13.61 -14.69
N ARG A 78 6.46 -13.99 -14.62
CA ARG A 78 6.05 -15.40 -14.49
C ARG A 78 6.32 -16.17 -15.77
N ALA A 79 5.94 -15.61 -16.92
CA ALA A 79 6.16 -16.23 -18.21
C ALA A 79 7.64 -16.40 -18.57
N SER A 80 8.49 -15.43 -18.27
CA SER A 80 9.93 -15.47 -18.54
C SER A 80 10.73 -16.37 -17.60
N GLY A 81 10.12 -16.83 -16.48
CA GLY A 81 10.82 -17.58 -15.45
C GLY A 81 11.63 -16.72 -14.46
N THR A 82 11.54 -15.40 -14.55
CA THR A 82 12.23 -14.47 -13.62
C THR A 82 11.87 -14.77 -12.16
N ILE A 83 10.57 -14.93 -11.86
CA ILE A 83 10.09 -15.25 -10.52
C ILE A 83 10.55 -16.65 -10.10
N ALA A 84 10.44 -17.64 -10.98
CA ALA A 84 10.86 -19.00 -10.70
C ALA A 84 12.35 -19.09 -10.32
N TYR A 85 13.22 -18.42 -11.08
CA TYR A 85 14.64 -18.34 -10.78
C TYR A 85 14.94 -17.64 -9.47
N LEU A 86 14.34 -16.46 -9.24
CA LEU A 86 14.53 -15.70 -7.99
C LEU A 86 14.11 -16.51 -6.76
N VAL A 87 12.97 -17.18 -6.84
CA VAL A 87 12.44 -18.01 -5.74
C VAL A 87 13.33 -19.24 -5.50
N SER A 88 13.75 -19.95 -6.54
CA SER A 88 14.64 -21.11 -6.41
C SER A 88 15.95 -20.73 -5.75
N TYR A 89 16.62 -19.70 -6.24
CA TYR A 89 17.93 -19.28 -5.72
C TYR A 89 17.84 -18.69 -4.31
N ALA A 90 16.82 -17.90 -4.04
CA ALA A 90 16.64 -17.30 -2.72
C ALA A 90 16.24 -18.34 -1.67
N SER A 91 15.53 -19.40 -2.04
CA SER A 91 15.16 -20.50 -1.13
C SER A 91 16.37 -21.35 -0.68
N GLU A 92 17.45 -21.36 -1.46
CA GLU A 92 18.71 -22.02 -1.07
C GLU A 92 19.49 -21.20 -0.03
N ILE A 93 19.34 -19.86 -0.03
CA ILE A 93 20.10 -18.93 0.82
C ILE A 93 19.33 -18.54 2.07
N ILE A 94 18.02 -18.29 1.91
CA ILE A 94 17.16 -17.76 2.97
C ILE A 94 16.28 -18.89 3.50
N SER A 95 16.38 -19.18 4.79
CA SER A 95 15.44 -20.13 5.40
C SER A 95 14.04 -19.50 5.54
N PRO A 96 12.96 -20.31 5.49
CA PRO A 96 11.60 -19.83 5.69
C PRO A 96 11.40 -19.01 6.96
N SER A 97 12.13 -19.36 8.04
CA SER A 97 12.09 -18.66 9.32
C SER A 97 12.52 -17.19 9.27
N TRP A 98 13.44 -16.86 8.37
CA TRP A 98 13.96 -15.49 8.20
C TRP A 98 13.26 -14.71 7.08
N SER A 99 12.41 -15.37 6.30
CA SER A 99 11.82 -14.79 5.09
C SER A 99 10.94 -13.56 5.36
N LEU A 100 10.12 -13.58 6.43
CA LEU A 100 9.27 -12.43 6.79
C LEU A 100 10.08 -11.24 7.26
N LEU A 101 11.08 -11.46 8.11
CA LEU A 101 11.99 -10.40 8.54
C LEU A 101 12.78 -9.85 7.36
N GLY A 102 13.31 -10.73 6.50
CA GLY A 102 13.99 -10.35 5.27
C GLY A 102 13.10 -9.52 4.34
N THR A 103 11.84 -9.93 4.16
CA THR A 103 10.84 -9.19 3.40
C THR A 103 10.66 -7.77 3.94
N PHE A 104 10.45 -7.62 5.24
CA PHE A 104 10.29 -6.30 5.87
C PHE A 104 11.54 -5.42 5.67
N ILE A 105 12.73 -5.94 5.99
CA ILE A 105 13.99 -5.18 5.91
C ILE A 105 14.35 -4.81 4.47
N LEU A 106 14.24 -5.74 3.52
CA LEU A 106 14.55 -5.47 2.11
C LEU A 106 13.63 -4.42 1.50
N ASN A 107 12.32 -4.51 1.78
CA ASN A 107 11.37 -3.50 1.34
C ASN A 107 11.62 -2.16 2.03
N ALA A 108 11.97 -2.12 3.32
CA ALA A 108 12.29 -0.90 4.04
C ALA A 108 13.58 -0.23 3.50
N ALA A 109 14.61 -1.01 3.22
CA ALA A 109 15.86 -0.51 2.66
C ALA A 109 15.64 0.07 1.26
N LEU A 110 14.98 -0.67 0.37
CA LEU A 110 14.71 -0.19 -0.98
C LEU A 110 13.77 1.02 -0.98
N SER A 111 12.72 1.01 -0.16
CA SER A 111 11.82 2.14 0.00
C SER A 111 12.54 3.42 0.47
N SER A 112 13.51 3.28 1.38
CA SER A 112 14.31 4.40 1.85
C SER A 112 15.18 5.01 0.76
N LEU A 113 15.62 4.21 -0.20
CA LEU A 113 16.41 4.66 -1.36
C LEU A 113 15.54 5.32 -2.43
N ILE A 114 14.39 4.72 -2.76
CA ILE A 114 13.48 5.18 -3.82
C ILE A 114 12.58 6.32 -3.34
N GLY A 115 12.13 6.27 -2.08
CA GLY A 115 11.22 7.23 -1.47
C GLY A 115 9.76 7.07 -1.87
N THR A 116 9.33 5.90 -2.38
CA THR A 116 7.94 5.66 -2.79
C THR A 116 7.50 4.24 -2.46
N SER A 117 6.36 4.14 -1.77
CA SER A 117 5.73 2.86 -1.43
C SER A 117 5.29 2.09 -2.67
N PHE A 118 4.75 2.78 -3.67
CA PHE A 118 4.29 2.15 -4.92
C PHE A 118 5.45 1.55 -5.72
N GLY A 119 6.56 2.29 -5.86
CA GLY A 119 7.76 1.80 -6.55
C GLY A 119 8.35 0.59 -5.83
N THR A 120 8.41 0.62 -4.51
CA THR A 120 8.92 -0.49 -3.70
C THR A 120 8.02 -1.72 -3.80
N ALA A 121 6.70 -1.55 -3.70
CA ALA A 121 5.75 -2.66 -3.85
C ALA A 121 5.87 -3.33 -5.23
N ALA A 122 6.00 -2.52 -6.29
CA ALA A 122 6.12 -3.02 -7.66
C ALA A 122 7.46 -3.71 -7.99
N THR A 123 8.45 -3.53 -7.13
CA THR A 123 9.80 -4.10 -7.30
C THR A 123 10.08 -5.17 -6.26
N MET A 124 10.64 -4.76 -5.12
CA MET A 124 11.02 -5.66 -4.04
C MET A 124 9.80 -6.38 -3.42
N GLY A 125 8.63 -5.70 -3.36
CA GLY A 125 7.41 -6.30 -2.83
C GLY A 125 6.98 -7.55 -3.61
N VAL A 126 6.98 -7.49 -4.94
CA VAL A 126 6.65 -8.64 -5.80
C VAL A 126 7.66 -9.77 -5.63
N VAL A 127 8.94 -9.45 -5.58
CA VAL A 127 10.03 -10.44 -5.43
C VAL A 127 9.92 -11.16 -4.08
N THR A 128 9.85 -10.39 -2.99
CA THR A 128 9.82 -10.96 -1.63
C THR A 128 8.51 -11.71 -1.34
N MET A 129 7.38 -11.24 -1.89
CA MET A 129 6.11 -11.96 -1.81
C MET A 129 6.18 -13.32 -2.50
N SER A 130 6.71 -13.34 -3.73
CA SER A 130 6.86 -14.59 -4.50
C SER A 130 7.80 -15.57 -3.81
N LEU A 131 8.87 -15.07 -3.19
CA LEU A 131 9.80 -15.86 -2.38
C LEU A 131 9.08 -16.48 -1.16
N CYS A 132 8.36 -15.68 -0.36
CA CYS A 132 7.65 -16.16 0.81
C CYS A 132 6.61 -17.22 0.45
N VAL A 133 5.81 -16.98 -0.60
CA VAL A 133 4.79 -17.93 -1.07
C VAL A 133 5.44 -19.22 -1.56
N GLY A 134 6.56 -19.12 -2.30
CA GLY A 134 7.34 -20.27 -2.75
C GLY A 134 7.86 -21.13 -1.60
N MET A 135 8.23 -20.52 -0.48
CA MET A 135 8.67 -21.20 0.73
C MET A 135 7.52 -21.70 1.63
N GLY A 136 6.25 -21.57 1.19
CA GLY A 136 5.09 -21.99 1.99
C GLY A 136 4.73 -21.03 3.12
N VAL A 137 5.30 -19.83 3.16
CA VAL A 137 4.97 -18.79 4.14
C VAL A 137 3.64 -18.13 3.76
N SER A 138 2.78 -17.86 4.76
CA SER A 138 1.46 -17.31 4.55
C SER A 138 1.48 -15.97 3.78
N PRO A 139 0.72 -15.85 2.67
CA PRO A 139 0.58 -14.60 1.90
C PRO A 139 0.08 -13.41 2.74
N PHE A 140 -0.71 -13.68 3.78
CA PHE A 140 -1.19 -12.68 4.74
C PHE A 140 -0.03 -11.98 5.46
N TRP A 141 0.92 -12.74 6.02
CA TRP A 141 2.06 -12.19 6.73
C TRP A 141 3.12 -11.61 5.79
N ALA A 142 3.37 -12.30 4.67
CA ALA A 142 4.32 -11.83 3.65
C ALA A 142 3.89 -10.48 3.04
N GLY A 143 2.61 -10.36 2.68
CA GLY A 143 2.04 -9.12 2.18
C GLY A 143 2.09 -7.99 3.20
N GLY A 144 1.76 -8.28 4.47
CA GLY A 144 1.86 -7.32 5.55
C GLY A 144 3.28 -6.83 5.80
N ALA A 145 4.27 -7.72 5.78
CA ALA A 145 5.69 -7.38 5.94
C ALA A 145 6.20 -6.52 4.77
N ALA A 146 5.83 -6.87 3.53
CA ALA A 146 6.21 -6.11 2.34
C ALA A 146 5.56 -4.72 2.33
N LEU A 147 4.26 -4.62 2.62
CA LEU A 147 3.54 -3.36 2.74
C LEU A 147 4.15 -2.47 3.83
N ALA A 148 4.37 -3.02 5.03
CA ALA A 148 4.97 -2.30 6.14
C ALA A 148 6.37 -1.78 5.78
N GLY A 149 7.21 -2.60 5.15
CA GLY A 149 8.54 -2.19 4.69
C GLY A 149 8.49 -1.08 3.64
N ALA A 150 7.58 -1.18 2.66
CA ALA A 150 7.43 -0.18 1.61
C ALA A 150 7.10 1.22 2.17
N TYR A 151 6.38 1.31 3.28
CA TYR A 151 6.04 2.57 3.91
C TYR A 151 7.10 3.14 4.85
N VAL A 152 8.14 2.40 5.21
CA VAL A 152 9.26 2.95 5.99
C VAL A 152 9.92 4.10 5.24
N GLY A 153 10.28 3.89 3.97
CA GLY A 153 10.93 4.92 3.16
C GLY A 153 9.96 5.98 2.64
N ASP A 154 8.72 5.64 2.33
CA ASP A 154 7.69 6.62 1.96
C ASP A 154 7.49 7.66 3.07
N ARG A 155 7.70 7.28 4.32
CA ARG A 155 7.68 8.14 5.48
C ARG A 155 9.02 8.87 5.72
N CYS A 156 10.16 8.17 5.66
CA CYS A 156 11.45 8.65 6.18
C CYS A 156 12.48 9.03 5.11
N SER A 157 12.19 8.87 3.82
CA SER A 157 13.14 9.18 2.76
C SER A 157 13.11 10.67 2.37
N PRO A 158 14.26 11.30 2.13
CA PRO A 158 14.33 12.69 1.67
C PRO A 158 13.77 12.88 0.26
N VAL A 159 13.64 11.81 -0.52
CA VAL A 159 13.04 11.85 -1.86
C VAL A 159 11.55 11.49 -1.85
N SER A 160 10.98 11.19 -0.69
CA SER A 160 9.56 10.86 -0.56
C SER A 160 8.66 12.07 -0.82
N THR A 161 7.69 11.88 -1.71
CA THR A 161 6.65 12.89 -1.97
C THR A 161 5.71 13.07 -0.79
N SER A 162 5.49 12.03 0.00
CA SER A 162 4.66 12.06 1.21
C SER A 162 5.31 12.92 2.31
N ALA A 163 6.60 12.69 2.58
CA ALA A 163 7.38 13.50 3.52
C ALA A 163 7.50 14.97 3.09
N GLN A 164 7.71 15.21 1.79
CA GLN A 164 7.73 16.57 1.23
C GLN A 164 6.37 17.27 1.37
N LEU A 165 5.26 16.55 1.16
CA LEU A 165 3.91 17.10 1.35
C LEU A 165 3.70 17.53 2.81
N VAL A 166 4.08 16.71 3.78
CA VAL A 166 3.96 17.05 5.21
C VAL A 166 4.76 18.31 5.52
N CYS A 167 5.98 18.42 4.98
CA CYS A 167 6.80 19.65 5.14
C CYS A 167 6.12 20.87 4.52
N ALA A 168 5.50 20.73 3.35
CA ALA A 168 4.83 21.82 2.65
C ALA A 168 3.60 22.32 3.42
N VAL A 169 2.74 21.41 3.92
CA VAL A 169 1.51 21.80 4.64
C VAL A 169 1.79 22.34 6.03
N THR A 170 2.85 21.87 6.70
CA THR A 170 3.21 22.36 8.05
C THR A 170 4.22 23.52 8.03
N GLY A 171 4.85 23.79 6.89
CA GLY A 171 5.90 24.81 6.78
C GLY A 171 7.15 24.47 7.59
N THR A 172 7.58 23.18 7.58
CA THR A 172 8.73 22.66 8.33
C THR A 172 9.86 22.22 7.43
N ASP A 173 11.07 22.06 7.99
CA ASP A 173 12.24 21.59 7.28
C ASP A 173 12.26 20.08 7.15
N LEU A 174 12.49 19.57 5.93
CA LEU A 174 12.46 18.14 5.60
C LEU A 174 13.48 17.32 6.40
N TYR A 175 14.72 17.78 6.51
CA TYR A 175 15.78 17.02 7.20
C TYR A 175 15.57 16.95 8.71
N LYS A 176 15.04 18.04 9.29
CA LYS A 176 14.64 18.05 10.71
C LYS A 176 13.50 17.08 10.96
N ASN A 177 12.52 17.03 10.06
CA ASN A 177 11.41 16.08 10.16
C ASN A 177 11.90 14.65 10.04
N ILE A 178 12.76 14.33 9.06
CA ILE A 178 13.34 12.99 8.90
C ILE A 178 14.05 12.55 10.18
N LYS A 179 14.84 13.42 10.79
CA LYS A 179 15.50 13.10 12.07
C LYS A 179 14.49 12.77 13.17
N ASN A 180 13.38 13.50 13.24
CA ASN A 180 12.31 13.22 14.20
C ASN A 180 11.57 11.92 13.87
N MET A 181 11.31 11.63 12.59
CA MET A 181 10.69 10.40 12.14
C MET A 181 11.52 9.16 12.47
N LEU A 182 12.84 9.22 12.26
CA LEU A 182 13.76 8.15 12.63
C LEU A 182 13.74 7.91 14.15
N ARG A 183 13.73 9.00 14.94
CA ARG A 183 13.68 8.91 16.41
C ARG A 183 12.38 8.29 16.91
N THR A 184 11.23 8.73 16.38
CA THR A 184 9.92 8.25 16.81
C THR A 184 9.59 6.88 16.26
N GLY A 185 10.14 6.51 15.09
CA GLY A 185 9.92 5.24 14.42
C GLY A 185 10.88 4.12 14.81
N PHE A 186 11.97 4.42 15.55
CA PHE A 186 13.02 3.44 15.84
C PHE A 186 12.51 2.26 16.67
N ILE A 187 11.79 2.53 17.76
CA ILE A 187 11.23 1.46 18.61
C ILE A 187 10.13 0.67 17.87
N PRO A 188 9.12 1.30 17.22
CA PRO A 188 8.19 0.59 16.37
C PRO A 188 8.84 -0.28 15.29
N PHE A 189 9.94 0.20 14.68
CA PHE A 189 10.70 -0.56 13.69
C PHE A 189 11.33 -1.83 14.28
N LEU A 190 12.01 -1.71 15.42
CA LEU A 190 12.59 -2.85 16.12
C LEU A 190 11.53 -3.87 16.56
N LEU A 191 10.41 -3.39 17.10
CA LEU A 191 9.31 -4.25 17.50
C LEU A 191 8.70 -4.98 16.29
N ALA A 192 8.55 -4.30 15.15
CA ALA A 192 8.10 -4.94 13.91
C ALA A 192 9.10 -6.02 13.45
N CYS A 193 10.41 -5.74 13.50
CA CYS A 193 11.45 -6.75 13.22
C CYS A 193 11.31 -7.99 14.13
N LEU A 194 11.12 -7.79 15.42
CA LEU A 194 10.94 -8.89 16.38
C LEU A 194 9.68 -9.71 16.08
N ILE A 195 8.56 -9.05 15.81
CA ILE A 195 7.31 -9.74 15.49
C ILE A 195 7.46 -10.57 14.21
N TYR A 196 8.00 -9.98 13.13
CA TYR A 196 8.21 -10.73 11.88
C TYR A 196 9.22 -11.87 12.03
N PHE A 197 10.22 -11.72 12.89
CA PHE A 197 11.15 -12.81 13.22
C PHE A 197 10.44 -13.95 13.93
N PHE A 198 9.68 -13.68 15.00
CA PHE A 198 9.01 -14.73 15.77
C PHE A 198 7.89 -15.41 14.96
N VAL A 199 7.12 -14.64 14.19
CA VAL A 199 6.08 -15.18 13.32
C VAL A 199 6.70 -16.02 12.20
N GLY A 200 7.81 -15.57 11.61
CA GLY A 200 8.54 -16.32 10.59
C GLY A 200 9.06 -17.66 11.11
N ASN A 201 9.62 -17.68 12.32
CA ASN A 201 10.03 -18.93 12.96
C ASN A 201 8.87 -19.92 13.18
N GLY A 202 7.71 -19.43 13.57
CA GLY A 202 6.51 -20.28 13.74
C GLY A 202 6.02 -20.86 12.42
N GLN A 203 6.11 -20.12 11.31
CA GLN A 203 5.68 -20.60 9.99
C GLN A 203 6.75 -21.47 9.31
N GLY A 204 8.03 -21.17 9.53
CA GLY A 204 9.13 -21.98 8.99
C GLY A 204 9.12 -23.44 9.47
N ALA A 205 8.59 -23.69 10.66
CA ALA A 205 8.40 -25.04 11.19
C ALA A 205 7.30 -25.85 10.46
N GLN A 206 6.40 -25.17 9.73
CA GLN A 206 5.30 -25.79 8.97
C GLN A 206 5.57 -25.81 7.45
N ALA A 207 6.66 -25.15 7.00
CA ALA A 207 7.02 -25.14 5.60
C ALA A 207 7.35 -26.57 5.14
N ALA A 208 6.66 -27.01 4.10
CA ALA A 208 6.94 -28.31 3.49
C ALA A 208 8.35 -28.29 2.90
N ASP A 209 9.07 -29.38 3.03
CA ASP A 209 10.41 -29.58 2.48
C ASP A 209 10.33 -29.80 0.95
N ILE A 210 9.77 -28.78 0.26
CA ILE A 210 9.58 -28.80 -1.20
C ILE A 210 10.86 -28.25 -1.81
N ASP A 211 11.53 -29.10 -2.59
CA ASP A 211 12.65 -28.66 -3.43
C ASP A 211 12.11 -27.81 -4.59
N LEU A 212 12.04 -26.49 -4.36
CA LEU A 212 11.51 -25.53 -5.33
C LEU A 212 12.33 -25.51 -6.63
N THR A 213 13.63 -25.78 -6.54
CA THR A 213 14.50 -25.86 -7.71
C THR A 213 14.12 -27.03 -8.61
N LYS A 214 13.82 -28.20 -8.04
CA LYS A 214 13.30 -29.35 -8.79
C LYS A 214 11.90 -29.11 -9.33
N LEU A 215 11.03 -28.47 -8.55
CA LEU A 215 9.67 -28.16 -8.96
C LEU A 215 9.67 -27.24 -10.18
N PHE A 216 10.41 -26.14 -10.13
CA PHE A 216 10.43 -25.18 -11.23
C PHE A 216 11.22 -25.66 -12.44
N SER A 217 12.24 -26.51 -12.28
CA SER A 217 13.00 -27.07 -13.40
C SER A 217 12.15 -27.96 -14.33
N GLN A 218 10.95 -28.38 -13.91
CA GLN A 218 10.02 -29.13 -14.76
C GLN A 218 9.41 -28.28 -15.89
N GLU A 219 9.23 -26.97 -15.64
CA GLU A 219 8.58 -26.07 -16.60
C GLU A 219 9.48 -24.92 -17.05
N TYR A 220 10.53 -24.59 -16.30
CA TYR A 220 11.39 -23.44 -16.55
C TYR A 220 12.85 -23.84 -16.76
N ILE A 221 13.50 -23.18 -17.70
CA ILE A 221 14.96 -23.19 -17.81
C ILE A 221 15.47 -22.19 -16.77
N LEU A 222 15.96 -22.69 -15.62
CA LEU A 222 16.50 -21.89 -14.54
C LEU A 222 17.90 -21.35 -14.94
N SER A 223 17.93 -20.28 -15.71
CA SER A 223 19.14 -19.64 -16.19
C SER A 223 19.27 -18.22 -15.64
N ALA A 224 20.51 -17.77 -15.37
CA ALA A 224 20.76 -16.39 -14.93
C ALA A 224 20.25 -15.32 -15.91
N TRP A 225 20.07 -15.66 -17.19
CA TRP A 225 19.46 -14.75 -18.17
C TRP A 225 18.03 -14.35 -17.84
N THR A 226 17.29 -15.17 -17.08
CA THR A 226 15.94 -14.84 -16.61
C THR A 226 15.91 -13.69 -15.60
N LEU A 227 17.07 -13.28 -15.04
CA LEU A 227 17.20 -12.13 -14.14
C LEU A 227 17.22 -10.77 -14.88
N ILE A 228 17.44 -10.76 -16.19
CA ILE A 228 17.55 -9.51 -16.97
C ILE A 228 16.38 -8.57 -16.71
N PRO A 229 15.10 -8.99 -16.71
CA PRO A 229 13.96 -8.11 -16.44
C PRO A 229 14.02 -7.47 -15.07
N ALA A 230 14.42 -8.23 -14.05
CA ALA A 230 14.55 -7.74 -12.68
C ALA A 230 15.73 -6.76 -12.54
N ILE A 231 16.88 -7.06 -13.16
CA ILE A 231 18.04 -6.19 -13.15
C ILE A 231 17.74 -4.86 -13.85
N ILE A 232 17.09 -4.88 -15.02
CA ILE A 232 16.68 -3.66 -15.72
C ILE A 232 15.76 -2.82 -14.84
N LEU A 233 14.75 -3.45 -14.23
CA LEU A 233 13.81 -2.76 -13.37
C LEU A 233 14.52 -2.11 -12.18
N LEU A 234 15.34 -2.85 -11.43
CA LEU A 234 16.08 -2.34 -10.28
C LEU A 234 17.06 -1.23 -10.68
N THR A 235 17.81 -1.42 -11.77
CA THR A 235 18.78 -0.42 -12.24
C THR A 235 18.10 0.89 -12.63
N MET A 236 17.00 0.84 -13.41
CA MET A 236 16.28 2.04 -13.82
C MET A 236 15.63 2.75 -12.62
N VAL A 237 15.12 2.01 -11.63
CA VAL A 237 14.62 2.59 -10.39
C VAL A 237 15.74 3.28 -9.61
N MET A 238 16.91 2.67 -9.49
CA MET A 238 18.09 3.28 -8.82
C MET A 238 18.58 4.54 -9.56
N LEU A 239 18.45 4.58 -10.88
CA LEU A 239 18.72 5.75 -11.71
C LEU A 239 17.60 6.80 -11.66
N LYS A 240 16.53 6.58 -10.85
CA LYS A 240 15.37 7.47 -10.71
C LYS A 240 14.64 7.72 -12.03
N ALA A 241 14.63 6.75 -12.94
CA ALA A 241 13.86 6.83 -14.17
C ALA A 241 12.35 6.83 -13.88
N ASP A 242 11.56 7.30 -14.84
CA ASP A 242 10.09 7.25 -14.75
C ASP A 242 9.59 5.83 -14.53
N ILE A 243 8.70 5.64 -13.57
CA ILE A 243 8.22 4.30 -13.15
C ILE A 243 7.52 3.55 -14.28
N LYS A 244 6.79 4.24 -15.16
CA LYS A 244 6.09 3.60 -16.29
C LYS A 244 7.11 3.12 -17.32
N LEU A 245 8.10 3.96 -17.65
CA LEU A 245 9.18 3.59 -18.58
C LEU A 245 9.98 2.40 -18.03
N THR A 246 10.26 2.39 -16.74
CA THR A 246 10.92 1.30 -16.03
C THR A 246 10.15 -0.02 -16.15
N MET A 247 8.84 0.02 -15.92
CA MET A 247 7.98 -1.14 -16.05
C MET A 247 7.90 -1.63 -17.50
N ILE A 248 7.73 -0.73 -18.45
CA ILE A 248 7.67 -1.08 -19.90
C ILE A 248 8.98 -1.73 -20.34
N ALA A 249 10.13 -1.18 -19.95
CA ALA A 249 11.44 -1.76 -20.27
C ALA A 249 11.61 -3.16 -19.68
N SER A 250 11.18 -3.35 -18.42
CA SER A 250 11.21 -4.66 -17.78
C SER A 250 10.26 -5.67 -18.44
N ILE A 251 9.03 -5.26 -18.78
CA ILE A 251 8.07 -6.10 -19.53
C ILE A 251 8.66 -6.49 -20.89
N ALA A 252 9.21 -5.54 -21.65
CA ALA A 252 9.81 -5.81 -22.96
C ALA A 252 10.98 -6.79 -22.84
N SER A 253 11.86 -6.61 -21.86
CA SER A 253 12.96 -7.54 -21.63
C SER A 253 12.47 -8.94 -21.19
N ALA A 254 11.44 -9.02 -20.35
CA ALA A 254 10.82 -10.29 -19.97
C ALA A 254 10.18 -11.00 -21.16
N PHE A 255 9.55 -10.24 -22.07
CA PHE A 255 8.98 -10.76 -23.31
C PHE A 255 10.06 -11.37 -24.19
N VAL A 256 11.17 -10.67 -24.40
CA VAL A 256 12.33 -11.17 -25.16
C VAL A 256 12.92 -12.41 -24.48
N THR A 257 13.12 -12.39 -23.16
CA THR A 257 13.64 -13.53 -22.40
C THR A 257 12.73 -14.76 -22.55
N ALA A 258 11.41 -14.58 -22.49
CA ALA A 258 10.44 -15.67 -22.65
C ALA A 258 10.46 -16.27 -24.07
N LEU A 259 10.62 -15.44 -25.12
CA LEU A 259 10.75 -15.91 -26.50
C LEU A 259 11.98 -16.80 -26.69
N PHE A 260 13.12 -16.42 -26.12
CA PHE A 260 14.38 -17.15 -26.33
C PHE A 260 14.55 -18.36 -25.41
N LEU A 261 14.04 -18.33 -24.19
CA LEU A 261 14.27 -19.40 -23.21
C LEU A 261 13.12 -20.38 -23.05
N ARG A 262 11.91 -20.03 -23.50
CA ARG A 262 10.71 -20.85 -23.29
C ARG A 262 9.97 -21.25 -24.57
N ASP A 263 10.46 -20.86 -25.74
CA ASP A 263 9.80 -21.12 -27.06
C ASP A 263 8.30 -20.72 -27.08
N LEU A 264 7.90 -19.76 -26.27
CA LEU A 264 6.54 -19.25 -26.25
C LEU A 264 6.31 -18.35 -27.47
N GLY A 265 5.23 -18.58 -28.19
CA GLY A 265 4.87 -17.76 -29.35
C GLY A 265 4.51 -16.33 -28.96
N SER A 266 4.82 -15.35 -29.83
CA SER A 266 4.52 -13.93 -29.56
C SER A 266 3.05 -13.66 -29.25
N ILE A 267 2.13 -14.37 -29.92
CA ILE A 267 0.68 -14.26 -29.69
C ILE A 267 0.30 -14.79 -28.30
N GLU A 268 0.90 -15.88 -27.88
CA GLU A 268 0.68 -16.46 -26.55
C GLU A 268 1.19 -15.52 -25.44
N LEU A 269 2.37 -14.96 -25.61
CA LEU A 269 2.92 -13.96 -24.69
C LEU A 269 2.02 -12.72 -24.58
N CYS A 270 1.50 -12.20 -25.69
CA CYS A 270 0.51 -11.12 -25.65
C CYS A 270 -0.73 -11.53 -24.85
N LYS A 271 -1.22 -12.74 -25.04
CA LYS A 271 -2.37 -13.28 -24.31
C LYS A 271 -2.08 -13.36 -22.81
N ILE A 272 -0.89 -13.83 -22.43
CA ILE A 272 -0.42 -13.89 -21.03
C ILE A 272 -0.36 -12.49 -20.40
N LEU A 273 0.13 -11.47 -21.10
CA LEU A 273 0.17 -10.11 -20.61
C LEU A 273 -1.23 -9.58 -20.22
N PHE A 274 -2.27 -9.96 -20.97
CA PHE A 274 -3.65 -9.54 -20.71
C PHE A 274 -4.35 -10.43 -19.68
N SER A 275 -4.37 -11.74 -19.88
CA SER A 275 -5.16 -12.69 -19.08
C SER A 275 -4.41 -13.28 -17.87
N GLY A 276 -3.09 -13.10 -17.80
CA GLY A 276 -2.23 -13.70 -16.77
C GLY A 276 -1.59 -15.02 -17.23
N TYR A 277 -0.54 -15.39 -16.53
CA TYR A 277 0.19 -16.63 -16.73
C TYR A 277 -0.56 -17.82 -16.11
N GLN A 278 -0.58 -18.94 -16.83
CA GLN A 278 -1.09 -20.22 -16.36
C GLN A 278 -0.03 -21.29 -16.62
N ALA A 279 0.41 -21.94 -15.55
CA ALA A 279 1.37 -23.05 -15.61
C ALA A 279 0.70 -24.32 -16.13
N SER A 280 1.50 -25.20 -16.74
CA SER A 280 1.03 -26.49 -17.27
C SER A 280 0.77 -27.49 -16.15
N SER A 281 1.59 -27.49 -15.09
CA SER A 281 1.42 -28.36 -13.94
C SER A 281 0.61 -27.71 -12.81
N PRO A 282 -0.30 -28.45 -12.15
CA PRO A 282 -1.07 -27.90 -11.02
C PRO A 282 -0.21 -27.47 -9.84
N GLU A 283 0.94 -28.10 -9.62
CA GLU A 283 1.84 -27.81 -8.51
C GLU A 283 2.57 -26.48 -8.74
N VAL A 284 3.14 -26.27 -9.92
CA VAL A 284 3.72 -24.99 -10.33
C VAL A 284 2.64 -23.93 -10.41
N GLY A 285 1.43 -24.28 -10.88
CA GLY A 285 0.30 -23.37 -11.00
C GLY A 285 -0.13 -22.74 -9.68
N ARG A 286 -0.06 -23.45 -8.56
CA ARG A 286 -0.37 -22.89 -7.23
C ARG A 286 0.53 -21.70 -6.86
N LEU A 287 1.77 -21.69 -7.34
CA LEU A 287 2.76 -20.67 -7.06
C LEU A 287 2.86 -19.61 -8.16
N MET A 288 2.64 -20.01 -9.41
CA MET A 288 2.99 -19.20 -10.57
C MET A 288 1.78 -18.69 -11.38
N ASN A 289 0.55 -19.19 -11.16
CA ASN A 289 -0.62 -18.67 -11.86
C ASN A 289 -0.96 -17.25 -11.43
N GLY A 290 -1.38 -16.40 -12.38
CA GLY A 290 -1.91 -15.06 -12.12
C GLY A 290 -1.16 -13.94 -12.84
N GLY A 291 -1.35 -12.71 -12.36
CA GLY A 291 -0.94 -11.49 -13.05
C GLY A 291 -1.88 -11.15 -14.21
N GLY A 292 -1.39 -10.33 -15.14
CA GLY A 292 -2.15 -9.87 -16.31
C GLY A 292 -2.96 -8.60 -16.05
N VAL A 293 -3.19 -7.86 -17.13
CA VAL A 293 -3.94 -6.58 -17.08
C VAL A 293 -5.34 -6.79 -16.49
N ILE A 294 -6.00 -7.89 -16.80
CA ILE A 294 -7.37 -8.20 -16.35
C ILE A 294 -7.42 -8.32 -14.82
N SER A 295 -6.39 -8.87 -14.18
CA SER A 295 -6.36 -9.02 -12.72
C SER A 295 -6.41 -7.66 -11.96
N MET A 296 -5.99 -6.58 -12.63
CA MET A 296 -5.95 -5.24 -12.04
C MET A 296 -7.26 -4.46 -12.24
N ILE A 297 -8.20 -4.93 -13.05
CA ILE A 297 -9.44 -4.19 -13.37
C ILE A 297 -10.28 -3.95 -12.10
N GLN A 298 -10.43 -4.96 -11.25
CA GLN A 298 -11.21 -4.82 -10.02
C GLN A 298 -10.63 -3.72 -9.12
N VAL A 299 -9.31 -3.69 -8.96
CA VAL A 299 -8.61 -2.68 -8.15
C VAL A 299 -8.74 -1.29 -8.78
N CYS A 300 -8.62 -1.18 -10.10
CA CYS A 300 -8.85 0.08 -10.82
C CYS A 300 -10.28 0.59 -10.61
N CYS A 301 -11.29 -0.28 -10.58
CA CYS A 301 -12.67 0.09 -10.27
C CYS A 301 -12.81 0.59 -8.82
N ILE A 302 -12.24 -0.13 -7.85
CA ILE A 302 -12.23 0.27 -6.43
C ILE A 302 -11.63 1.67 -6.28
N ILE A 303 -10.44 1.90 -6.83
CA ILE A 303 -9.73 3.17 -6.75
C ILE A 303 -10.51 4.30 -7.44
N SER A 304 -11.09 4.03 -8.61
CA SER A 304 -11.84 5.03 -9.37
C SER A 304 -13.10 5.48 -8.62
N ILE A 305 -13.87 4.54 -8.07
CA ILE A 305 -15.06 4.85 -7.28
C ILE A 305 -14.68 5.61 -6.01
N SER A 306 -13.70 5.11 -5.26
CA SER A 306 -13.21 5.76 -4.03
C SER A 306 -12.75 7.19 -4.28
N CYS A 307 -12.09 7.46 -5.40
CA CYS A 307 -11.62 8.81 -5.74
C CYS A 307 -12.76 9.79 -6.00
N THR A 308 -13.93 9.32 -6.47
CA THR A 308 -15.10 10.18 -6.65
C THR A 308 -15.63 10.74 -5.32
N PHE A 309 -15.47 10.00 -4.22
CA PHE A 309 -15.87 10.46 -2.89
C PHE A 309 -15.12 11.72 -2.49
N ALA A 310 -13.80 11.76 -2.73
CA ALA A 310 -13.00 12.96 -2.48
C ALA A 310 -13.55 14.18 -3.22
N GLY A 311 -13.92 14.02 -4.49
CA GLY A 311 -14.55 15.10 -5.29
C GLY A 311 -15.90 15.56 -4.74
N ILE A 312 -16.74 14.63 -4.30
CA ILE A 312 -18.05 14.96 -3.72
C ILE A 312 -17.87 15.65 -2.36
N PHE A 313 -16.91 15.22 -1.54
CA PHE A 313 -16.62 15.85 -0.24
C PHE A 313 -16.05 17.25 -0.38
N GLU A 314 -15.18 17.47 -1.37
CA GLU A 314 -14.65 18.78 -1.70
C GLU A 314 -15.78 19.72 -2.18
N LEU A 315 -16.65 19.24 -3.08
CA LEU A 315 -17.78 19.99 -3.59
C LEU A 315 -18.78 20.39 -2.49
N THR A 316 -19.13 19.45 -1.59
CA THR A 316 -20.17 19.65 -0.56
C THR A 316 -19.65 20.31 0.72
N GLY A 317 -18.33 20.37 0.92
CA GLY A 317 -17.71 20.86 2.16
C GLY A 317 -18.03 20.01 3.38
N MET A 318 -18.41 18.74 3.21
CA MET A 318 -18.92 17.86 4.27
C MET A 318 -17.92 17.70 5.43
N LEU A 319 -16.64 17.63 5.13
CA LEU A 319 -15.59 17.39 6.15
C LEU A 319 -15.31 18.61 7.05
N ARG A 320 -15.49 19.85 6.55
CA ARG A 320 -15.26 21.07 7.34
C ARG A 320 -16.17 21.19 8.57
N ARG A 321 -17.31 20.53 8.56
CA ARG A 321 -18.28 20.57 9.67
C ARG A 321 -17.89 19.69 10.86
N LEU A 322 -16.85 18.87 10.71
CA LEU A 322 -16.34 18.02 11.80
C LEU A 322 -15.38 18.76 12.75
N GLU A 323 -14.93 19.98 12.40
CA GLU A 323 -13.91 20.74 13.18
C GLU A 323 -14.29 20.91 14.65
N ASN A 324 -15.55 21.27 14.95
CA ASN A 324 -16.00 21.52 16.33
C ASN A 324 -15.99 20.25 17.19
N GLY A 325 -16.32 19.10 16.60
CA GLY A 325 -16.25 17.80 17.28
C GLY A 325 -14.81 17.37 17.58
N ILE A 326 -13.90 17.68 16.66
CA ILE A 326 -12.47 17.36 16.79
C ILE A 326 -11.83 18.19 17.91
N ALA A 327 -12.13 19.50 17.99
CA ALA A 327 -11.63 20.37 19.07
C ALA A 327 -12.09 19.88 20.45
N TYR A 328 -13.34 19.42 20.57
CA TYR A 328 -13.86 18.86 21.82
C TYR A 328 -13.16 17.54 22.21
N LEU A 329 -12.89 16.67 21.24
CA LEU A 329 -12.15 15.42 21.46
C LEU A 329 -10.71 15.70 21.90
N GLY A 330 -10.03 16.71 21.30
CA GLY A 330 -8.66 17.10 21.65
C GLY A 330 -8.49 17.48 23.09
N ALA A 331 -9.47 18.21 23.64
CA ALA A 331 -9.46 18.65 25.03
C ALA A 331 -9.61 17.49 26.04
N LYS A 332 -10.36 16.43 25.67
CA LYS A 332 -10.63 15.29 26.58
C LYS A 332 -9.68 14.10 26.38
N ALA A 333 -9.41 13.72 25.15
CA ALA A 333 -8.74 12.45 24.83
C ALA A 333 -7.22 12.58 24.67
N GLY A 334 -6.72 13.77 24.40
CA GLY A 334 -5.33 14.04 24.09
C GLY A 334 -5.10 14.43 22.64
N VAL A 335 -4.08 15.26 22.42
CA VAL A 335 -3.81 15.86 21.11
C VAL A 335 -3.45 14.77 20.08
N PHE A 336 -2.50 13.91 20.40
CA PHE A 336 -2.04 12.89 19.44
C PHE A 336 -3.12 11.84 19.16
N LEU A 337 -3.88 11.40 20.17
CA LEU A 337 -5.00 10.48 19.95
C LEU A 337 -6.07 11.11 19.06
N THR A 338 -6.36 12.41 19.26
CA THR A 338 -7.33 13.12 18.41
C THR A 338 -6.84 13.24 16.99
N ILE A 339 -5.56 13.56 16.76
CA ILE A 339 -4.95 13.55 15.41
C ILE A 339 -5.04 12.15 14.80
N THR A 340 -4.78 11.10 15.57
CA THR A 340 -4.87 9.71 15.11
C THR A 340 -6.29 9.34 14.63
N LEU A 341 -7.31 9.68 15.43
CA LEU A 341 -8.72 9.41 15.07
C LEU A 341 -9.16 10.26 13.87
N THR A 342 -8.69 11.51 13.80
CA THR A 342 -8.96 12.39 12.65
C THR A 342 -8.29 11.85 11.39
N ALA A 343 -7.03 11.40 11.48
CA ALA A 343 -6.30 10.79 10.38
C ALA A 343 -6.98 9.51 9.88
N LEU A 344 -7.49 8.68 10.79
CA LEU A 344 -8.26 7.49 10.44
C LEU A 344 -9.54 7.87 9.68
N ALA A 345 -10.30 8.84 10.19
CA ALA A 345 -11.52 9.28 9.55
C ALA A 345 -11.26 9.93 8.18
N THR A 346 -10.27 10.83 8.09
CA THR A 346 -9.92 11.50 6.83
C THR A 346 -9.37 10.52 5.80
N ALA A 347 -8.52 9.54 6.18
CA ALA A 347 -8.00 8.53 5.29
C ALA A 347 -9.10 7.58 4.77
N ALA A 348 -10.02 7.15 5.66
CA ALA A 348 -11.12 6.29 5.28
C ALA A 348 -12.10 6.97 4.32
N LEU A 349 -12.35 8.27 4.52
CA LEU A 349 -13.29 9.05 3.72
C LEU A 349 -12.68 9.57 2.43
N SER A 350 -11.44 10.08 2.48
CA SER A 350 -10.77 10.63 1.29
C SER A 350 -10.25 9.55 0.34
N CYS A 351 -10.05 8.33 0.83
CA CYS A 351 -9.49 7.20 0.08
C CYS A 351 -8.11 7.51 -0.57
N ASN A 352 -7.47 8.57 -0.12
CA ASN A 352 -6.22 9.09 -0.67
C ASN A 352 -5.32 9.62 0.45
N GLN A 353 -4.09 9.13 0.52
CA GLN A 353 -3.11 9.50 1.57
C GLN A 353 -2.80 11.00 1.58
N MET A 354 -2.57 11.60 0.41
CA MET A 354 -2.20 13.03 0.33
C MET A 354 -3.33 13.92 0.81
N LEU A 355 -4.56 13.61 0.41
CA LEU A 355 -5.73 14.36 0.87
C LEU A 355 -5.99 14.14 2.36
N ALA A 356 -5.77 12.93 2.87
CA ALA A 356 -5.88 12.63 4.30
C ALA A 356 -4.89 13.48 5.13
N VAL A 357 -3.64 13.64 4.68
CA VAL A 357 -2.63 14.49 5.31
C VAL A 357 -3.10 15.95 5.37
N ILE A 358 -3.52 16.50 4.23
CA ILE A 358 -3.97 17.90 4.13
C ILE A 358 -5.18 18.15 5.03
N LEU A 359 -6.19 17.28 4.97
CA LEU A 359 -7.40 17.42 5.77
C LEU A 359 -7.11 17.25 7.27
N THR A 360 -6.27 16.30 7.65
CA THR A 360 -5.89 16.10 9.05
C THR A 360 -5.16 17.33 9.60
N GLU A 361 -4.24 17.91 8.83
CA GLU A 361 -3.57 19.15 9.22
C GLU A 361 -4.58 20.27 9.40
N GLN A 362 -5.43 20.54 8.41
CA GLN A 362 -6.42 21.61 8.44
C GLN A 362 -7.39 21.48 9.63
N LEU A 363 -7.82 20.27 9.97
CA LEU A 363 -8.76 19.99 11.04
C LEU A 363 -8.10 20.06 12.44
N CYS A 364 -6.79 19.78 12.51
CA CYS A 364 -6.08 19.64 13.78
C CYS A 364 -5.10 20.78 14.09
N ASN A 365 -4.87 21.75 13.19
CA ASN A 365 -3.89 22.82 13.40
C ASN A 365 -4.19 23.70 14.63
N LYS A 366 -5.47 23.84 14.98
CA LYS A 366 -5.88 24.58 16.18
C LYS A 366 -5.54 23.87 17.49
N ILE A 367 -5.54 22.53 17.49
CA ILE A 367 -5.23 21.72 18.68
C ILE A 367 -3.74 21.40 18.81
N GLN A 368 -2.98 21.47 17.70
CA GLN A 368 -1.52 21.32 17.67
C GLN A 368 -0.86 22.48 16.92
N PRO A 369 -0.67 23.63 17.60
CA PRO A 369 -0.09 24.82 16.95
C PRO A 369 1.41 24.69 16.68
N ASP A 370 2.13 23.79 17.38
CA ASP A 370 3.54 23.51 17.13
C ASP A 370 3.70 22.74 15.81
N LYS A 371 4.24 23.44 14.81
CA LYS A 371 4.42 22.92 13.45
C LYS A 371 5.29 21.66 13.39
N ILE A 372 6.34 21.57 14.22
CA ILE A 372 7.25 20.41 14.24
C ILE A 372 6.54 19.20 14.84
N LYS A 373 5.77 19.40 15.92
CA LYS A 373 4.96 18.35 16.52
C LYS A 373 3.83 17.93 15.59
N MET A 374 3.19 18.88 14.87
CA MET A 374 2.17 18.58 13.86
C MET A 374 2.76 17.72 12.74
N ALA A 375 3.91 18.11 12.18
CA ALA A 375 4.58 17.33 11.15
C ALA A 375 4.87 15.90 11.62
N ALA A 376 5.48 15.74 12.80
CA ALA A 376 5.75 14.43 13.38
C ALA A 376 4.47 13.61 13.63
N SER A 377 3.37 14.27 14.03
CA SER A 377 2.08 13.61 14.23
C SER A 377 1.47 13.13 12.92
N LEU A 378 1.48 13.94 11.86
CA LEU A 378 0.99 13.55 10.53
C LEU A 378 1.77 12.35 9.95
N GLU A 379 3.09 12.36 10.11
CA GLU A 379 3.97 11.28 9.67
C GLU A 379 3.75 9.96 10.45
N ASN A 380 3.42 10.07 11.74
CA ASN A 380 3.14 8.92 12.59
C ASN A 380 1.68 8.47 12.55
N THR A 381 0.79 9.20 11.86
CA THR A 381 -0.64 8.89 11.78
C THR A 381 -1.13 8.87 10.33
N ALA A 382 -1.39 9.99 9.67
CA ALA A 382 -2.03 10.05 8.36
C ALA A 382 -1.28 9.27 7.27
N ILE A 383 0.06 9.33 7.26
CA ILE A 383 0.90 8.62 6.30
C ILE A 383 0.81 7.10 6.47
N VAL A 384 0.80 6.62 7.71
CA VAL A 384 0.87 5.17 8.01
C VAL A 384 -0.50 4.53 8.21
N ILE A 385 -1.54 5.33 8.49
CA ILE A 385 -2.92 4.84 8.62
C ILE A 385 -3.57 4.67 7.25
N ALA A 386 -3.31 5.57 6.29
CA ALA A 386 -3.91 5.50 4.96
C ALA A 386 -3.69 4.15 4.26
N PRO A 387 -2.51 3.51 4.30
CA PRO A 387 -2.30 2.17 3.73
C PRO A 387 -2.98 1.03 4.51
N LEU A 388 -3.40 1.23 5.75
CA LEU A 388 -4.16 0.23 6.51
C LEU A 388 -5.63 0.16 6.08
N ILE A 389 -6.08 1.09 5.23
CA ILE A 389 -7.46 1.16 4.74
C ILE A 389 -7.54 0.44 3.39
N PRO A 390 -8.22 -0.72 3.29
CA PRO A 390 -8.19 -1.57 2.09
C PRO A 390 -8.73 -0.90 0.82
N TRP A 391 -9.63 0.09 0.96
CA TRP A 391 -10.20 0.85 -0.17
C TRP A 391 -9.47 2.17 -0.44
N SER A 392 -8.47 2.53 0.36
CA SER A 392 -7.59 3.66 0.07
C SER A 392 -6.61 3.30 -1.04
N ILE A 393 -6.32 4.26 -1.92
CA ILE A 393 -5.28 4.11 -2.96
C ILE A 393 -3.95 3.67 -2.35
N ALA A 394 -3.62 4.22 -1.17
CA ALA A 394 -2.39 3.91 -0.44
C ALA A 394 -2.30 2.43 0.01
N GLY A 395 -3.43 1.79 0.34
CA GLY A 395 -3.49 0.37 0.69
C GLY A 395 -3.72 -0.53 -0.53
N ALA A 396 -4.78 -0.24 -1.28
CA ALA A 396 -5.24 -1.08 -2.39
C ALA A 396 -4.16 -1.28 -3.48
N VAL A 397 -3.46 -0.20 -3.87
CA VAL A 397 -2.44 -0.27 -4.93
C VAL A 397 -1.25 -1.13 -4.55
N PRO A 398 -0.55 -0.91 -3.43
CA PRO A 398 0.58 -1.75 -3.05
C PRO A 398 0.17 -3.21 -2.80
N VAL A 399 -0.93 -3.46 -2.11
CA VAL A 399 -1.43 -4.81 -1.80
C VAL A 399 -1.71 -5.60 -3.08
N ALA A 400 -2.43 -4.99 -4.02
CA ALA A 400 -2.71 -5.63 -5.31
C ALA A 400 -1.43 -5.81 -6.15
N THR A 401 -0.52 -4.85 -6.10
CA THR A 401 0.78 -4.92 -6.79
C THR A 401 1.60 -6.11 -6.33
N ILE A 402 1.68 -6.32 -5.02
CA ILE A 402 2.40 -7.42 -4.40
C ILE A 402 1.69 -8.77 -4.68
N GLY A 403 0.40 -8.74 -4.99
CA GLY A 403 -0.44 -9.93 -5.13
C GLY A 403 -0.83 -10.55 -3.78
N ALA A 404 -0.91 -9.71 -2.74
CA ALA A 404 -1.30 -10.11 -1.39
C ALA A 404 -2.83 -10.05 -1.19
N PRO A 405 -3.39 -10.83 -0.25
CA PRO A 405 -4.79 -10.69 0.12
C PRO A 405 -5.03 -9.34 0.81
N GLU A 406 -6.19 -8.72 0.61
CA GLU A 406 -6.54 -7.42 1.21
C GLU A 406 -6.42 -7.42 2.75
N SER A 407 -6.67 -8.57 3.38
CA SER A 407 -6.51 -8.75 4.84
C SER A 407 -5.08 -8.56 5.34
N CYS A 408 -4.06 -8.62 4.48
CA CYS A 408 -2.65 -8.47 4.86
C CYS A 408 -2.33 -7.12 5.52
N VAL A 409 -3.18 -6.10 5.34
CA VAL A 409 -3.04 -4.80 6.00
C VAL A 409 -3.00 -4.92 7.53
N VAL A 410 -3.69 -5.91 8.10
CA VAL A 410 -3.67 -6.19 9.54
C VAL A 410 -2.29 -6.70 9.99
N ALA A 411 -1.61 -7.45 9.11
CA ALA A 411 -0.25 -7.95 9.36
C ALA A 411 0.84 -6.91 9.06
N ALA A 412 0.50 -5.70 8.59
CA ALA A 412 1.44 -4.60 8.38
C ALA A 412 1.82 -3.92 9.70
N VAL A 413 2.54 -4.65 10.55
CA VAL A 413 2.78 -4.37 11.97
C VAL A 413 3.34 -2.97 12.21
N TYR A 414 4.35 -2.55 11.46
CA TYR A 414 4.99 -1.25 11.62
C TYR A 414 4.01 -0.09 11.48
N LEU A 415 3.02 -0.20 10.57
CA LEU A 415 2.09 0.87 10.25
C LEU A 415 1.11 1.19 11.39
N TRP A 416 0.57 0.18 12.04
CA TRP A 416 -0.33 0.41 13.18
C TRP A 416 0.43 0.56 14.52
N MET A 417 1.65 0.06 14.60
CA MET A 417 2.47 0.21 15.79
C MET A 417 2.93 1.66 16.02
N LEU A 418 3.17 2.41 14.95
CA LEU A 418 3.57 3.82 15.03
C LEU A 418 2.53 4.70 15.74
N PRO A 419 1.25 4.73 15.34
CA PRO A 419 0.24 5.51 16.06
C PRO A 419 0.01 5.00 17.49
N ILE A 420 0.02 3.68 17.72
CA ILE A 420 -0.10 3.12 19.06
C ILE A 420 1.05 3.57 19.97
N TRP A 421 2.29 3.49 19.46
CA TRP A 421 3.47 3.97 20.18
C TRP A 421 3.38 5.47 20.52
N GLY A 422 2.95 6.29 19.56
CA GLY A 422 2.75 7.72 19.78
C GLY A 422 1.74 8.03 20.90
N ILE A 423 0.62 7.30 20.94
CA ILE A 423 -0.40 7.41 21.99
C ILE A 423 0.19 7.01 23.37
N LEU A 424 0.97 5.93 23.42
CA LEU A 424 1.62 5.47 24.66
C LEU A 424 2.62 6.50 25.17
N VAL A 425 3.47 7.04 24.29
CA VAL A 425 4.46 8.07 24.65
C VAL A 425 3.76 9.34 25.17
N GLU A 426 2.70 9.81 24.51
CA GLU A 426 1.95 10.98 24.99
C GLU A 426 1.37 10.75 26.38
N LYS A 427 0.77 9.58 26.63
CA LYS A 427 0.21 9.24 27.94
C LYS A 427 1.26 9.20 29.05
N VAL A 428 2.44 8.64 28.75
CA VAL A 428 3.56 8.58 29.71
C VAL A 428 4.08 9.98 30.02
N LEU A 429 4.31 10.81 28.99
CA LEU A 429 4.77 12.18 29.16
C LEU A 429 3.77 13.03 29.95
N ARG A 430 2.46 12.91 29.69
CA ARG A 430 1.42 13.61 30.46
C ARG A 430 1.42 13.19 31.93
N LYS A 431 1.66 11.91 32.23
CA LYS A 431 1.70 11.40 33.60
C LYS A 431 2.95 11.87 34.35
N THR A 432 4.06 12.04 33.63
CA THR A 432 5.36 12.44 34.18
C THR A 432 5.48 13.97 34.33
N TYR A 433 4.82 14.75 33.45
CA TYR A 433 4.84 16.23 33.45
C TYR A 433 3.43 16.77 33.26
N PRO A 434 2.60 16.79 34.30
CA PRO A 434 1.19 17.25 34.25
C PRO A 434 1.01 18.74 33.94
N THR A 435 2.09 19.54 33.97
CA THR A 435 2.06 20.99 33.77
C THR A 435 2.43 21.46 32.36
N ILE A 436 2.63 20.55 31.38
CA ILE A 436 3.01 20.89 30.00
C ILE A 436 1.85 20.58 29.01
N SER A 437 0.61 20.63 29.47
CA SER A 437 -0.58 20.49 28.63
C SER A 437 -1.20 21.85 28.28
#